data_623a1cd63bfc7483464e95668aa29aef
#
_entry.id   623a1cd63bfc7483464e95668aa29aef
#
_cell.length_a   1.000
_cell.length_b   1.000
_cell.length_c   1.000
_cell.angle_alpha   90.00
_cell.angle_beta   90.00
_cell.angle_gamma   90.00
#
_symmetry.space_group_name_H-M   'P 1'
#
loop_
_entity.id
_entity.type
_entity.pdbx_description
1 polymer ?
#
loop_
_entity_poly.entity_id
_entity_poly.type
_entity_poly.pdbx_seq_one_letter_code
_entity_poly.pdbx_strand_id
1 'polypeptide(L)'
;MKRRVAAVLWLPALLAAGCSSSAELKFRCDNPINGGLLLTVDVVRASEDQARLIQSLGERWFYDSNRDTLRTSGSITTVTFPTSDSSGQCTREVTLPVGSRDKYLVIVADYKYQSPDTSKQVVTLSREKFKGSTLRIAVHDRELSVETK
;
A
#
# COMPACT_ATOMS: atom_id res chain seq x y z
N MET A 1 37.77 -55.10 -25.12
CA MET A 1 37.32 -54.27 -23.98
C MET A 1 37.04 -52.86 -24.45
N LYS A 2 35.79 -52.50 -24.62
CA LYS A 2 35.36 -51.15 -25.06
C LYS A 2 34.83 -50.38 -23.83
N ARG A 3 35.58 -49.40 -23.36
CA ARG A 3 35.19 -48.49 -22.27
C ARG A 3 34.23 -47.44 -22.82
N ARG A 4 32.97 -47.45 -22.34
CA ARG A 4 31.97 -46.40 -22.60
C ARG A 4 32.21 -45.28 -21.58
N VAL A 5 32.57 -44.11 -22.08
CA VAL A 5 32.64 -42.88 -21.27
C VAL A 5 31.25 -42.26 -21.27
N ALA A 6 30.62 -42.22 -20.11
CA ALA A 6 29.36 -41.51 -19.92
C ALA A 6 29.63 -40.02 -19.70
N ALA A 7 29.20 -39.19 -20.64
CA ALA A 7 29.24 -37.74 -20.49
C ALA A 7 28.07 -37.31 -19.61
N VAL A 8 28.40 -36.79 -18.43
CA VAL A 8 27.43 -36.16 -17.52
C VAL A 8 27.22 -34.72 -17.97
N LEU A 9 26.09 -34.45 -18.58
CA LEU A 9 25.65 -33.10 -18.94
C LEU A 9 25.21 -32.37 -17.66
N TRP A 10 26.03 -31.45 -17.18
CA TRP A 10 25.64 -30.48 -16.16
C TRP A 10 24.76 -29.40 -16.80
N LEU A 11 23.45 -29.43 -16.56
CA LEU A 11 22.59 -28.29 -16.85
C LEU A 11 22.80 -27.23 -15.75
N PRO A 12 23.23 -25.99 -16.10
CA PRO A 12 23.17 -24.89 -15.12
C PRO A 12 21.72 -24.53 -14.88
N ALA A 13 21.22 -24.75 -13.64
CA ALA A 13 19.96 -24.18 -13.18
C ALA A 13 20.11 -22.66 -13.16
N LEU A 14 19.58 -21.99 -14.17
CA LEU A 14 19.38 -20.54 -14.18
C LEU A 14 18.39 -20.21 -13.06
N LEU A 15 18.91 -19.86 -11.88
CA LEU A 15 18.17 -19.18 -10.83
C LEU A 15 17.77 -17.82 -11.40
N ALA A 16 16.55 -17.74 -11.93
CA ALA A 16 15.89 -16.47 -12.22
C ALA A 16 15.68 -15.77 -10.86
N ALA A 17 16.66 -14.99 -10.42
CA ALA A 17 16.51 -14.02 -9.36
C ALA A 17 15.47 -12.99 -9.85
N GLY A 18 14.19 -13.29 -9.61
CA GLY A 18 13.12 -12.35 -9.86
C GLY A 18 13.40 -11.10 -9.01
N CYS A 19 13.77 -10.00 -9.65
CA CYS A 19 13.87 -8.70 -9.00
C CYS A 19 12.48 -8.34 -8.46
N SER A 20 12.17 -8.77 -7.23
CA SER A 20 11.00 -8.29 -6.53
C SER A 20 11.26 -6.83 -6.17
N SER A 21 10.56 -5.92 -6.83
CA SER A 21 10.58 -4.51 -6.43
C SER A 21 9.65 -4.34 -5.22
N SER A 22 10.02 -3.42 -4.34
CA SER A 22 9.21 -3.03 -3.18
C SER A 22 8.89 -1.55 -3.23
N ALA A 23 7.91 -1.14 -2.46
CA ALA A 23 7.62 0.25 -2.11
C ALA A 23 7.67 0.37 -0.59
N GLU A 24 8.30 1.41 -0.11
CA GLU A 24 8.35 1.76 1.31
C GLU A 24 7.45 2.97 1.56
N LEU A 25 6.55 2.85 2.53
CA LEU A 25 5.68 3.95 2.94
C LEU A 25 6.03 4.36 4.37
N LYS A 26 6.31 5.64 4.56
CA LYS A 26 6.54 6.25 5.87
C LYS A 26 5.41 7.21 6.17
N PHE A 27 4.53 6.77 7.06
CA PHE A 27 3.43 7.60 7.54
C PHE A 27 3.89 8.47 8.70
N ARG A 28 3.51 9.72 8.66
CA ARG A 28 3.61 10.66 9.76
C ARG A 28 2.25 11.29 9.99
N CYS A 29 1.77 11.31 11.22
CA CYS A 29 0.52 11.95 11.53
C CYS A 29 0.68 13.22 12.36
N ASP A 30 -0.25 14.13 12.15
CA ASP A 30 -0.46 15.26 13.04
C ASP A 30 -1.24 14.78 14.28
N ASN A 31 -1.12 15.52 15.37
CA ASN A 31 -1.87 15.22 16.59
C ASN A 31 -2.73 16.44 16.97
N PRO A 32 -4.05 16.30 17.12
CA PRO A 32 -4.86 15.07 16.97
C PRO A 32 -5.16 14.73 15.51
N ILE A 33 -5.43 13.45 15.23
CA ILE A 33 -5.98 12.96 13.93
C ILE A 33 -7.39 12.43 14.14
N ASN A 34 -8.21 12.46 13.10
CA ASN A 34 -9.56 11.91 13.08
C ASN A 34 -10.42 12.38 14.27
N GLY A 35 -10.25 13.63 14.69
CA GLY A 35 -10.94 14.18 15.86
C GLY A 35 -10.57 13.49 17.19
N GLY A 36 -9.36 12.95 17.30
CA GLY A 36 -8.90 12.20 18.46
C GLY A 36 -9.43 10.76 18.52
N LEU A 37 -9.92 10.21 17.41
CA LEU A 37 -10.39 8.84 17.29
C LEU A 37 -9.39 7.97 16.55
N LEU A 38 -9.51 6.65 16.74
CA LEU A 38 -8.74 5.68 15.98
C LEU A 38 -8.98 5.87 14.49
N LEU A 39 -7.89 5.89 13.70
CA LEU A 39 -7.94 5.98 12.27
C LEU A 39 -7.41 4.69 11.65
N THR A 40 -8.19 4.10 10.76
CA THR A 40 -7.78 2.97 9.93
C THR A 40 -7.43 3.47 8.53
N VAL A 41 -6.29 3.03 8.01
CA VAL A 41 -5.82 3.34 6.66
C VAL A 41 -5.52 2.04 5.93
N ASP A 42 -6.17 1.84 4.80
CA ASP A 42 -5.85 0.74 3.89
C ASP A 42 -4.87 1.21 2.81
N VAL A 43 -3.83 0.44 2.62
CA VAL A 43 -2.88 0.59 1.52
C VAL A 43 -3.13 -0.55 0.54
N VAL A 44 -3.65 -0.23 -0.64
CA VAL A 44 -4.14 -1.19 -1.62
C VAL A 44 -3.26 -1.21 -2.85
N ARG A 45 -2.71 -2.36 -3.19
CA ARG A 45 -2.07 -2.62 -4.48
C ARG A 45 -3.17 -2.99 -5.48
N ALA A 46 -3.36 -2.17 -6.48
CA ALA A 46 -4.55 -2.21 -7.32
C ALA A 46 -4.25 -2.26 -8.82
N SER A 47 -5.13 -2.93 -9.57
CA SER A 47 -5.29 -2.72 -11.00
C SER A 47 -5.95 -1.37 -11.27
N GLU A 48 -6.04 -0.97 -12.53
CA GLU A 48 -6.70 0.28 -12.91
C GLU A 48 -8.18 0.33 -12.50
N ASP A 49 -8.91 -0.76 -12.77
CA ASP A 49 -10.35 -0.83 -12.44
C ASP A 49 -10.59 -0.82 -10.93
N GLN A 50 -9.74 -1.51 -10.16
CA GLN A 50 -9.79 -1.49 -8.71
C GLN A 50 -9.49 -0.09 -8.15
N ALA A 51 -8.51 0.60 -8.70
CA ALA A 51 -8.19 1.96 -8.27
C ALA A 51 -9.34 2.93 -8.54
N ARG A 52 -9.97 2.85 -9.72
CA ARG A 52 -11.17 3.64 -10.05
C ARG A 52 -12.34 3.33 -9.12
N LEU A 53 -12.56 2.05 -8.82
CA LEU A 53 -13.63 1.64 -7.89
C LEU A 53 -13.40 2.24 -6.51
N ILE A 54 -12.19 2.10 -5.93
CA ILE A 54 -11.87 2.63 -4.61
C ILE A 54 -12.04 4.16 -4.58
N GLN A 55 -11.58 4.86 -5.61
CA GLN A 55 -11.77 6.31 -5.73
C GLN A 55 -13.26 6.70 -5.77
N SER A 56 -14.09 5.95 -6.48
CA SER A 56 -15.53 6.21 -6.57
C SER A 56 -16.28 5.93 -5.27
N LEU A 57 -15.81 4.95 -4.50
CA LEU A 57 -16.40 4.59 -3.20
C LEU A 57 -16.00 5.57 -2.10
N GLY A 58 -14.76 6.07 -2.13
CA GLY A 58 -14.22 6.89 -1.05
C GLY A 58 -14.32 6.19 0.29
N GLU A 59 -14.96 6.82 1.29
CA GLU A 59 -15.17 6.25 2.62
C GLU A 59 -16.01 4.96 2.62
N ARG A 60 -16.94 4.81 1.66
CA ARG A 60 -17.77 3.59 1.53
C ARG A 60 -16.93 2.34 1.24
N TRP A 61 -15.68 2.53 0.83
CA TRP A 61 -14.71 1.45 0.67
C TRP A 61 -14.64 0.52 1.87
N PHE A 62 -14.69 1.05 3.09
CA PHE A 62 -14.55 0.26 4.32
C PHE A 62 -15.74 -0.67 4.57
N TYR A 63 -16.86 -0.46 3.90
CA TYR A 63 -18.10 -1.26 3.98
C TYR A 63 -18.38 -2.05 2.70
N ASP A 64 -17.49 -1.98 1.70
CA ASP A 64 -17.67 -2.64 0.41
C ASP A 64 -17.12 -4.06 0.41
N SER A 65 -17.83 -5.02 -0.19
CA SER A 65 -17.43 -6.43 -0.25
C SER A 65 -16.14 -6.67 -1.06
N ASN A 66 -15.81 -5.78 -1.99
CA ASN A 66 -14.54 -5.85 -2.74
C ASN A 66 -13.33 -5.67 -1.82
N ARG A 67 -13.49 -4.93 -0.71
CA ARG A 67 -12.44 -4.79 0.30
C ARG A 67 -12.05 -6.15 0.89
N ASP A 68 -13.03 -6.99 1.24
CA ASP A 68 -12.75 -8.31 1.80
C ASP A 68 -12.09 -9.24 0.78
N THR A 69 -12.51 -9.16 -0.47
CA THR A 69 -11.90 -9.90 -1.58
C THR A 69 -10.42 -9.53 -1.76
N LEU A 70 -10.10 -8.24 -1.77
CA LEU A 70 -8.73 -7.76 -1.92
C LEU A 70 -7.88 -8.03 -0.67
N ARG A 71 -8.48 -8.03 0.50
CA ARG A 71 -7.82 -8.43 1.75
C ARG A 71 -7.42 -9.90 1.71
N THR A 72 -8.34 -10.78 1.31
CA THR A 72 -8.10 -12.23 1.20
C THR A 72 -7.01 -12.54 0.17
N SER A 73 -6.93 -11.77 -0.92
CA SER A 73 -5.86 -11.91 -1.93
C SER A 73 -4.50 -11.36 -1.48
N GLY A 74 -4.41 -10.76 -0.29
CA GLY A 74 -3.20 -10.14 0.21
C GLY A 74 -2.82 -8.83 -0.48
N SER A 75 -3.77 -8.20 -1.20
CA SER A 75 -3.54 -6.93 -1.89
C SER A 75 -3.68 -5.70 -1.00
N ILE A 76 -4.22 -5.87 0.22
CA ILE A 76 -4.39 -4.80 1.21
C ILE A 76 -3.43 -4.98 2.38
N THR A 77 -2.81 -3.89 2.78
CA THR A 77 -2.13 -3.74 4.06
C THR A 77 -2.85 -2.67 4.86
N THR A 78 -3.39 -3.04 6.03
CA THR A 78 -4.09 -2.11 6.91
C THR A 78 -3.16 -1.55 7.97
N VAL A 79 -3.14 -0.24 8.12
CA VAL A 79 -2.38 0.50 9.13
C VAL A 79 -3.36 1.18 10.07
N THR A 80 -3.14 1.08 11.37
CA THR A 80 -4.01 1.70 12.37
C THR A 80 -3.22 2.73 13.17
N PHE A 81 -3.81 3.90 13.33
CA PHE A 81 -3.28 5.00 14.13
C PHE A 81 -4.12 5.14 15.39
N PRO A 82 -3.51 5.09 16.58
CA PRO A 82 -4.23 5.18 17.85
C PRO A 82 -4.79 6.59 18.10
N THR A 83 -5.75 6.68 18.98
CA THR A 83 -6.46 7.91 19.37
C THR A 83 -5.58 8.96 20.01
N SER A 84 -4.53 8.53 20.70
CA SER A 84 -3.51 9.41 21.26
C SER A 84 -2.22 8.61 21.42
N ASP A 85 -1.15 9.12 20.86
CA ASP A 85 0.18 8.70 21.26
C ASP A 85 0.70 9.72 22.26
N SER A 86 1.00 9.28 23.46
CA SER A 86 1.54 10.13 24.54
C SER A 86 2.87 10.78 24.16
N SER A 87 3.53 10.30 23.12
CA SER A 87 4.77 10.86 22.56
C SER A 87 4.55 12.08 21.65
N GLY A 88 3.30 12.37 21.26
CA GLY A 88 2.95 13.49 20.36
C GLY A 88 3.37 13.26 18.89
N GLN A 89 4.00 12.15 18.57
CA GLN A 89 4.39 11.77 17.22
C GLN A 89 3.87 10.37 16.90
N CYS A 90 3.02 10.25 15.91
CA CYS A 90 2.67 8.94 15.41
C CYS A 90 3.32 8.70 14.03
N THR A 91 4.15 7.68 13.97
CA THR A 91 4.80 7.23 12.75
C THR A 91 4.52 5.75 12.52
N ARG A 92 4.38 5.37 11.25
CA ARG A 92 4.28 3.95 10.84
C ARG A 92 5.08 3.76 9.57
N GLU A 93 5.73 2.62 9.46
CA GLU A 93 6.46 2.24 8.26
C GLU A 93 5.90 0.93 7.73
N VAL A 94 5.71 0.87 6.41
CA VAL A 94 5.19 -0.29 5.72
C VAL A 94 6.03 -0.54 4.48
N THR A 95 6.50 -1.77 4.32
CA THR A 95 7.15 -2.21 3.09
C THR A 95 6.23 -3.17 2.35
N LEU A 96 5.95 -2.85 1.09
CA LEU A 96 5.04 -3.61 0.23
C LEU A 96 5.80 -4.28 -0.90
N PRO A 97 5.59 -5.57 -1.16
CA PRO A 97 6.04 -6.17 -2.41
C PRO A 97 5.23 -5.59 -3.58
N VAL A 98 5.90 -5.26 -4.69
CA VAL A 98 5.25 -4.72 -5.89
C VAL A 98 5.27 -5.76 -7.00
N GLY A 99 4.11 -6.35 -7.29
CA GLY A 99 3.91 -7.33 -8.33
C GLY A 99 3.76 -6.69 -9.73
N SER A 100 3.81 -7.51 -10.79
CA SER A 100 3.63 -7.04 -12.17
C SER A 100 2.24 -6.50 -12.45
N ARG A 101 1.23 -6.98 -11.71
CA ARG A 101 -0.17 -6.59 -11.86
C ARG A 101 -0.54 -5.30 -11.11
N ASP A 102 0.29 -4.87 -10.19
CA ASP A 102 0.07 -3.67 -9.39
C ASP A 102 0.33 -2.43 -10.25
N LYS A 103 -0.72 -1.81 -10.74
CA LYS A 103 -0.65 -0.61 -11.59
C LYS A 103 -0.76 0.67 -10.78
N TYR A 104 -1.46 0.60 -9.66
CA TYR A 104 -1.71 1.70 -8.75
C TYR A 104 -1.49 1.29 -7.31
N LEU A 105 -1.08 2.25 -6.51
CA LEU A 105 -1.12 2.21 -5.06
C LEU A 105 -2.20 3.18 -4.62
N VAL A 106 -3.23 2.66 -3.95
CA VAL A 106 -4.32 3.47 -3.42
C VAL A 106 -4.24 3.44 -1.90
N ILE A 107 -4.19 4.62 -1.30
CA ILE A 107 -4.18 4.80 0.16
C ILE A 107 -5.51 5.45 0.50
N VAL A 108 -6.32 4.78 1.31
CA VAL A 108 -7.65 5.24 1.69
C VAL A 108 -7.79 5.20 3.21
N ALA A 109 -8.30 6.28 3.80
CA ALA A 109 -8.45 6.43 5.23
C ALA A 109 -9.91 6.50 5.66
N ASP A 110 -10.23 5.83 6.78
CA ASP A 110 -11.56 5.78 7.39
C ASP A 110 -11.74 6.94 8.38
N TYR A 111 -11.89 8.16 7.84
CA TYR A 111 -12.12 9.33 8.66
C TYR A 111 -13.58 9.39 9.13
N LYS A 112 -13.78 9.54 10.43
CA LYS A 112 -15.11 9.76 10.99
C LYS A 112 -15.71 11.12 10.62
N TYR A 113 -14.84 12.13 10.56
CA TYR A 113 -15.23 13.47 10.16
C TYR A 113 -14.71 13.73 8.76
N GLN A 114 -15.64 13.82 7.82
CA GLN A 114 -15.30 14.01 6.42
C GLN A 114 -14.70 15.41 6.19
N SER A 115 -13.67 15.46 5.38
CA SER A 115 -13.31 16.71 4.72
C SER A 115 -14.45 17.11 3.78
N PRO A 116 -14.76 18.40 3.63
CA PRO A 116 -15.65 18.88 2.56
C PRO A 116 -15.21 18.40 1.17
N ASP A 117 -13.92 18.12 1.01
CA ASP A 117 -13.32 17.53 -0.17
C ASP A 117 -12.98 16.06 0.10
N THR A 118 -13.89 15.15 -0.27
CA THR A 118 -13.71 13.70 -0.10
C THR A 118 -12.55 13.14 -0.91
N SER A 119 -12.07 13.87 -1.94
CA SER A 119 -10.89 13.45 -2.73
C SER A 119 -9.60 13.40 -1.91
N LYS A 120 -9.56 14.10 -0.79
CA LYS A 120 -8.41 14.14 0.11
C LYS A 120 -8.33 12.96 1.09
N GLN A 121 -9.33 12.09 1.11
CA GLN A 121 -9.33 10.87 1.91
C GLN A 121 -8.72 9.68 1.15
N VAL A 122 -8.55 9.82 -0.15
CA VAL A 122 -8.00 8.81 -1.04
C VAL A 122 -6.85 9.39 -1.83
N VAL A 123 -5.68 8.78 -1.69
CA VAL A 123 -4.49 9.09 -2.48
C VAL A 123 -4.25 7.96 -3.47
N THR A 124 -4.11 8.28 -4.75
CA THR A 124 -3.81 7.31 -5.80
C THR A 124 -2.51 7.65 -6.50
N LEU A 125 -1.60 6.69 -6.53
CA LEU A 125 -0.28 6.82 -7.15
C LEU A 125 -0.13 5.79 -8.27
N SER A 126 0.33 6.23 -9.43
CA SER A 126 0.69 5.33 -10.52
C SER A 126 1.97 4.55 -10.21
N ARG A 127 2.15 3.42 -10.88
CA ARG A 127 3.27 2.49 -10.64
C ARG A 127 4.64 3.18 -10.66
N GLU A 128 4.84 4.12 -11.56
CA GLU A 128 6.10 4.82 -11.74
C GLU A 128 6.47 5.67 -10.51
N LYS A 129 5.47 6.08 -9.74
CA LYS A 129 5.66 6.91 -8.53
C LYS A 129 5.98 6.10 -7.29
N PHE A 130 5.56 4.83 -7.22
CA PHE A 130 5.75 4.05 -5.99
C PHE A 130 6.71 2.87 -6.12
N LYS A 131 6.91 2.32 -7.31
CA LYS A 131 7.80 1.16 -7.51
C LYS A 131 9.25 1.51 -7.18
N GLY A 132 9.83 0.82 -6.20
CA GLY A 132 11.22 1.04 -5.77
C GLY A 132 11.44 2.38 -5.07
N SER A 133 10.37 3.02 -4.59
CA SER A 133 10.42 4.35 -3.97
C SER A 133 10.14 4.27 -2.47
N THR A 134 10.64 5.25 -1.74
CA THR A 134 10.20 5.58 -0.38
C THR A 134 9.24 6.77 -0.47
N LEU A 135 8.00 6.53 -0.09
CA LEU A 135 6.94 7.53 -0.08
C LEU A 135 6.73 8.06 1.34
N ARG A 136 6.56 9.35 1.47
CA ARG A 136 6.18 9.99 2.74
C ARG A 136 4.72 10.40 2.65
N ILE A 137 3.92 9.90 3.60
CA ILE A 137 2.49 10.13 3.67
C ILE A 137 2.21 10.92 4.95
N ALA A 138 1.68 12.11 4.80
CA ALA A 138 1.18 12.88 5.93
C ALA A 138 -0.29 12.52 6.18
N VAL A 139 -0.58 12.19 7.43
CA VAL A 139 -1.92 11.89 7.92
C VAL A 139 -2.36 13.07 8.78
N HIS A 140 -3.24 13.89 8.23
CA HIS A 140 -3.81 15.06 8.91
C HIS A 140 -5.11 14.70 9.61
N ASP A 141 -5.71 15.64 10.31
CA ASP A 141 -6.96 15.41 11.05
C ASP A 141 -8.11 14.86 10.18
N ARG A 142 -8.18 15.30 8.91
CA ARG A 142 -9.29 14.94 8.00
C ARG A 142 -8.85 14.60 6.57
N GLU A 143 -7.58 14.54 6.31
CA GLU A 143 -7.07 14.30 4.95
C GLU A 143 -5.73 13.59 4.94
N LEU A 144 -5.44 12.95 3.81
CA LEU A 144 -4.14 12.37 3.48
C LEU A 144 -3.43 13.25 2.46
N SER A 145 -2.11 13.35 2.57
CA SER A 145 -1.30 13.95 1.52
C SER A 145 0.01 13.20 1.31
N VAL A 146 0.56 13.27 0.10
CA VAL A 146 1.90 12.77 -0.20
C VAL A 146 2.85 13.94 -0.11
N GLU A 147 3.85 13.82 0.77
CA GLU A 147 4.92 14.82 0.87
C GLU A 147 5.88 14.61 -0.32
N THR A 148 5.92 15.56 -1.22
CA THR A 148 6.95 15.64 -2.26
C THR A 148 8.21 16.25 -1.68
N LYS A 149 9.36 15.60 -1.96
CA LYS A 149 10.68 16.21 -1.67
C LYS A 149 10.95 17.38 -2.57
#